data_0cd9420b80da8c906c36c6328b8dee9b
#
_entry.id   0cd9420b80da8c906c36c6328b8dee9b
#
_cell.length_a   1.000
_cell.length_b   1.000
_cell.length_c   1.000
_cell.angle_alpha   90.00
_cell.angle_beta   90.00
_cell.angle_gamma   90.00
#
_symmetry.space_group_name_H-M   'P 1'
#
loop_
_entity.id
_entity.type
_entity.pdbx_description
1 polymer ?
#
loop_
_entity_poly.entity_id
_entity_poly.type
_entity_poly.pdbx_seq_one_letter_code
_entity_poly.pdbx_strand_id
1 'polypeptide(L)'
;SAGSFLIIILYYIMEETKVKKASVKKAAPVEKKPVDNWEYKDRNYYLVGNKTPLTYTLPSRHSLRYPLVWFDPDLGYERELRYATNQKSVFVDEQKGQTTLKHIVFEKGHLYVPKEKRNLQEFLDKHPHSNVVFKKFDPVVEAEDQFDMLEIEIEAMNMAYEMDIDHAEAILRVEVGSSVSSLSSKELRRDLLLFAKKNPSLFIDLAEDENVQLRNFAIRAAEEKIIALSPDNRSFTWASNNRKLMNVPFDENPYSAMAAWFKTDEGLEVYRSIEKKFK
;
A
#
# COMPACT_ATOMS: atom_id res chain seq x y z
N SER A 1 -81.69 29.17 32.87
CA SER A 1 -81.43 28.75 31.58
C SER A 1 -79.93 28.43 31.34
N ALA A 2 -79.50 27.35 32.03
CA ALA A 2 -78.14 26.82 31.94
C ALA A 2 -77.83 26.11 30.59
N GLY A 3 -78.84 25.70 29.82
CA GLY A 3 -78.67 24.98 28.59
C GLY A 3 -78.14 25.83 27.38
N SER A 4 -78.45 27.17 27.39
CA SER A 4 -78.06 28.07 26.32
C SER A 4 -76.57 28.41 26.37
N PHE A 5 -75.99 28.39 27.57
CA PHE A 5 -74.56 28.69 27.78
C PHE A 5 -73.69 27.52 27.37
N LEU A 6 -74.14 26.30 27.53
CA LEU A 6 -73.40 25.08 27.18
C LEU A 6 -73.30 24.92 25.65
N ILE A 7 -74.34 25.33 24.91
CA ILE A 7 -74.35 25.25 23.46
C ILE A 7 -73.38 26.27 22.82
N ILE A 8 -73.25 27.43 23.41
CA ILE A 8 -72.30 28.47 22.93
C ILE A 8 -70.87 28.07 23.16
N ILE A 9 -70.58 27.43 24.32
CA ILE A 9 -69.23 26.91 24.63
C ILE A 9 -68.87 25.76 23.69
N LEU A 10 -69.78 24.83 23.40
CA LEU A 10 -69.56 23.76 22.43
C LEU A 10 -69.34 24.28 21.00
N TYR A 11 -70.04 25.33 20.62
CA TYR A 11 -69.86 25.95 19.31
C TYR A 11 -68.51 26.61 19.20
N TYR A 12 -68.02 27.29 20.24
CA TYR A 12 -66.71 27.91 20.27
C TYR A 12 -65.54 26.86 20.26
N ILE A 13 -65.71 25.75 20.97
CA ILE A 13 -64.76 24.67 20.96
C ILE A 13 -64.74 23.95 19.62
N MET A 14 -65.85 23.81 18.94
CA MET A 14 -65.91 23.25 17.58
C MET A 14 -65.30 24.14 16.52
N GLU A 15 -65.38 25.48 16.65
CA GLU A 15 -64.72 26.40 15.74
C GLU A 15 -63.21 26.46 15.98
N GLU A 16 -62.71 26.44 17.23
CA GLU A 16 -61.26 26.34 17.48
C GLU A 16 -60.66 25.04 16.96
N THR A 17 -61.37 23.91 17.03
CA THR A 17 -60.90 22.64 16.48
C THR A 17 -60.93 22.61 14.95
N LYS A 18 -61.84 23.37 14.26
CA LYS A 18 -61.81 23.52 12.81
C LYS A 18 -60.67 24.43 12.32
N VAL A 19 -60.36 25.49 13.08
CA VAL A 19 -59.25 26.41 12.74
C VAL A 19 -57.89 25.72 12.93
N LYS A 20 -57.76 24.88 13.96
CA LYS A 20 -56.51 24.10 14.16
C LYS A 20 -56.29 22.95 13.17
N LYS A 21 -57.33 22.47 12.49
CA LYS A 21 -57.21 21.47 11.42
C LYS A 21 -56.85 22.02 10.04
N ALA A 22 -57.00 23.34 9.84
CA ALA A 22 -56.77 23.98 8.54
C ALA A 22 -55.33 24.51 8.31
N SER A 23 -54.43 24.43 9.30
CA SER A 23 -53.09 25.01 9.23
C SER A 23 -51.90 24.05 9.30
N VAL A 24 -52.11 22.75 9.17
CA VAL A 24 -51.01 21.78 9.00
C VAL A 24 -51.00 21.35 7.53
N LYS A 25 -50.66 22.28 6.60
CA LYS A 25 -50.04 21.87 5.34
C LYS A 25 -48.73 21.19 5.72
N LYS A 26 -48.65 19.86 5.60
CA LYS A 26 -47.41 19.15 5.53
C LYS A 26 -46.52 19.87 4.50
N ALA A 27 -45.48 20.55 4.97
CA ALA A 27 -44.39 20.97 4.12
C ALA A 27 -43.90 19.70 3.39
N ALA A 28 -43.96 19.73 2.08
CA ALA A 28 -43.36 18.69 1.26
C ALA A 28 -41.92 18.52 1.72
N PRO A 29 -41.38 17.28 1.77
CA PRO A 29 -39.97 17.08 2.09
C PRO A 29 -39.19 18.00 1.12
N VAL A 30 -38.44 18.93 1.70
CA VAL A 30 -37.45 19.70 0.94
C VAL A 30 -36.44 18.63 0.50
N GLU A 31 -36.54 18.22 -0.76
CA GLU A 31 -35.45 17.44 -1.36
C GLU A 31 -34.19 18.28 -1.18
N LYS A 32 -33.37 17.87 -0.23
CA LYS A 32 -32.03 18.43 -0.11
C LYS A 32 -31.34 18.07 -1.41
N LYS A 33 -31.18 19.04 -2.29
CA LYS A 33 -30.33 18.89 -3.46
C LYS A 33 -29.01 18.39 -2.94
N PRO A 34 -28.45 17.29 -3.50
CA PRO A 34 -27.16 16.80 -3.08
C PRO A 34 -26.18 17.96 -3.18
N VAL A 35 -25.47 18.21 -2.08
CA VAL A 35 -24.43 19.24 -2.05
C VAL A 35 -23.37 18.80 -3.06
N ASP A 36 -23.16 19.59 -4.10
CA ASP A 36 -22.13 19.32 -5.08
C ASP A 36 -20.77 19.63 -4.45
N ASN A 37 -20.11 18.61 -3.91
CA ASN A 37 -18.78 18.71 -3.30
C ASN A 37 -17.66 18.63 -4.35
N TRP A 38 -18.00 18.78 -5.64
CA TRP A 38 -17.01 18.72 -6.71
C TRP A 38 -16.05 19.90 -6.68
N GLU A 39 -14.76 19.59 -6.67
CA GLU A 39 -13.69 20.59 -6.72
C GLU A 39 -13.45 21.02 -8.18
N TYR A 40 -13.91 22.23 -8.52
CA TYR A 40 -13.76 22.82 -9.85
C TYR A 40 -12.37 23.42 -10.05
N LYS A 41 -11.40 22.54 -10.36
CA LYS A 41 -10.02 22.95 -10.70
C LYS A 41 -9.53 22.22 -11.95
N ASP A 42 -8.55 22.81 -12.61
CA ASP A 42 -7.82 22.13 -13.67
C ASP A 42 -7.05 20.94 -13.09
N ARG A 43 -6.97 19.85 -13.84
CA ARG A 43 -6.31 18.64 -13.40
C ARG A 43 -5.32 18.15 -14.43
N ASN A 44 -4.19 17.66 -13.95
CA ASN A 44 -3.19 16.98 -14.75
C ASN A 44 -3.18 15.51 -14.36
N TYR A 45 -3.07 14.65 -15.36
CA TYR A 45 -2.92 13.21 -15.20
C TYR A 45 -1.64 12.77 -15.89
N TYR A 46 -0.96 11.78 -15.35
CA TYR A 46 0.25 11.22 -15.92
C TYR A 46 0.21 9.69 -15.89
N LEU A 47 0.95 9.07 -16.82
CA LEU A 47 1.07 7.61 -16.89
C LEU A 47 2.04 7.12 -15.82
N VAL A 48 1.67 6.01 -15.15
CA VAL A 48 2.47 5.40 -14.09
C VAL A 48 3.46 4.41 -14.69
N GLY A 49 4.71 4.46 -14.22
CA GLY A 49 5.78 3.52 -14.56
C GLY A 49 6.81 4.04 -15.54
N ASN A 50 7.96 3.33 -15.58
CA ASN A 50 9.14 3.74 -16.38
C ASN A 50 9.03 3.41 -17.88
N LYS A 51 7.95 2.81 -18.32
CA LYS A 51 7.67 2.46 -19.72
C LYS A 51 6.51 3.30 -20.25
N THR A 52 6.66 4.62 -20.18
CA THR A 52 5.67 5.52 -20.75
C THR A 52 5.77 5.48 -22.27
N PRO A 53 4.73 5.01 -22.97
CA PRO A 53 4.67 5.21 -24.42
C PRO A 53 4.61 6.72 -24.70
N LEU A 54 5.13 7.15 -25.85
CA LEU A 54 5.03 8.55 -26.27
C LEU A 54 3.56 9.01 -26.38
N THR A 55 2.68 8.09 -26.72
CA THR A 55 1.24 8.32 -26.82
C THR A 55 0.49 7.10 -26.27
N TYR A 56 -0.47 7.34 -25.38
CA TYR A 56 -1.38 6.32 -24.86
C TYR A 56 -2.81 6.75 -25.08
N THR A 57 -3.61 5.86 -25.65
CA THR A 57 -5.03 6.14 -25.93
C THR A 57 -5.91 5.33 -25.00
N LEU A 58 -6.72 6.03 -24.19
CA LEU A 58 -7.72 5.44 -23.32
C LEU A 58 -9.06 5.43 -24.06
N PRO A 59 -9.70 4.27 -24.26
CA PRO A 59 -11.01 4.21 -24.90
C PRO A 59 -12.09 4.91 -24.07
N SER A 60 -13.01 5.59 -24.74
CA SER A 60 -14.15 6.26 -24.09
C SER A 60 -15.22 5.30 -23.54
N ARG A 61 -15.17 4.03 -23.97
CA ARG A 61 -15.98 2.91 -23.47
C ARG A 61 -15.30 1.59 -23.79
N HIS A 62 -15.69 0.52 -23.12
CA HIS A 62 -15.40 -0.84 -23.53
C HIS A 62 -16.44 -1.35 -24.54
N SER A 63 -16.33 -2.63 -24.93
CA SER A 63 -17.29 -3.27 -25.81
C SER A 63 -18.66 -3.46 -25.13
N LEU A 64 -19.71 -3.61 -25.90
CA LEU A 64 -21.05 -3.91 -25.37
C LEU A 64 -21.09 -5.24 -24.58
N ARG A 65 -20.24 -6.19 -24.95
CA ARG A 65 -20.14 -7.49 -24.25
C ARG A 65 -19.41 -7.40 -22.92
N TYR A 66 -18.44 -6.50 -22.82
CA TYR A 66 -17.62 -6.26 -21.62
C TYR A 66 -17.65 -4.76 -21.33
N PRO A 67 -18.69 -4.26 -20.66
CA PRO A 67 -18.84 -2.84 -20.36
C PRO A 67 -17.75 -2.42 -19.36
N LEU A 68 -17.40 -1.13 -19.41
CA LEU A 68 -16.58 -0.49 -18.40
C LEU A 68 -17.48 -0.20 -17.21
N VAL A 69 -17.23 -0.82 -16.05
CA VAL A 69 -18.08 -0.70 -14.87
C VAL A 69 -17.33 -0.08 -13.69
N TRP A 70 -18.08 0.62 -12.87
CA TRP A 70 -17.63 1.17 -11.61
C TRP A 70 -18.67 0.88 -10.52
N PHE A 71 -18.22 0.41 -9.36
CA PHE A 71 -19.14 0.16 -8.25
C PHE A 71 -19.52 1.45 -7.56
N ASP A 72 -20.83 1.75 -7.55
CA ASP A 72 -21.39 2.92 -6.89
C ASP A 72 -21.69 2.58 -5.42
N PRO A 73 -20.92 3.13 -4.46
CA PRO A 73 -21.12 2.82 -3.05
C PRO A 73 -22.43 3.39 -2.48
N ASP A 74 -22.96 4.46 -3.07
CA ASP A 74 -24.19 5.10 -2.61
C ASP A 74 -25.43 4.30 -3.05
N LEU A 75 -25.37 3.70 -4.24
CA LEU A 75 -26.44 2.89 -4.80
C LEU A 75 -26.29 1.38 -4.52
N GLY A 76 -25.07 0.92 -4.21
CA GLY A 76 -24.77 -0.46 -3.87
C GLY A 76 -24.71 -1.43 -5.06
N TYR A 77 -24.57 -0.93 -6.31
CA TYR A 77 -24.41 -1.74 -7.51
C TYR A 77 -23.43 -1.15 -8.52
N GLU A 78 -23.00 -1.98 -9.48
CA GLU A 78 -22.10 -1.56 -10.55
C GLU A 78 -22.85 -0.76 -11.63
N ARG A 79 -22.26 0.36 -12.03
CA ARG A 79 -22.78 1.24 -13.08
C ARG A 79 -21.82 1.26 -14.27
N GLU A 80 -22.37 1.28 -15.48
CA GLU A 80 -21.57 1.38 -16.69
C GLU A 80 -21.08 2.81 -16.91
N LEU A 81 -19.76 2.95 -17.15
CA LEU A 81 -19.10 4.21 -17.49
C LEU A 81 -18.92 4.37 -19.00
N ARG A 82 -19.18 5.59 -19.49
CA ARG A 82 -18.91 5.97 -20.87
C ARG A 82 -18.62 7.46 -20.95
N TYR A 83 -17.48 7.82 -21.52
CA TYR A 83 -17.16 9.20 -21.78
C TYR A 83 -17.74 9.66 -23.12
N ALA A 84 -18.55 10.71 -23.08
CA ALA A 84 -19.08 11.40 -24.26
C ALA A 84 -18.91 12.91 -24.08
N THR A 85 -18.44 13.59 -25.11
CA THR A 85 -18.14 15.03 -25.05
C THR A 85 -19.35 15.91 -24.88
N ASN A 86 -20.53 15.43 -25.33
CA ASN A 86 -21.83 16.14 -25.31
C ASN A 86 -22.74 15.71 -24.16
N GLN A 87 -22.25 14.97 -23.18
CA GLN A 87 -23.01 14.52 -22.00
C GLN A 87 -22.42 15.12 -20.73
N LYS A 88 -23.28 15.41 -19.74
CA LYS A 88 -22.85 15.94 -18.45
C LYS A 88 -22.39 14.79 -17.49
N SER A 89 -23.09 13.65 -17.55
CA SER A 89 -22.80 12.49 -16.74
C SER A 89 -21.95 11.49 -17.51
N VAL A 90 -21.12 10.75 -16.77
CA VAL A 90 -20.31 9.63 -17.28
C VAL A 90 -21.04 8.29 -17.18
N PHE A 91 -22.15 8.23 -16.48
CA PHE A 91 -22.95 7.02 -16.33
C PHE A 91 -23.90 6.84 -17.51
N VAL A 92 -23.90 5.67 -18.10
CA VAL A 92 -24.68 5.35 -19.30
C VAL A 92 -26.18 5.48 -19.06
N ASP A 93 -26.66 5.11 -17.87
CA ASP A 93 -28.07 5.19 -17.44
C ASP A 93 -28.59 6.63 -17.30
N GLU A 94 -27.72 7.61 -17.13
CA GLU A 94 -28.05 9.03 -17.04
C GLU A 94 -27.90 9.77 -18.37
N GLN A 95 -27.23 9.18 -19.37
CA GLN A 95 -26.99 9.81 -20.67
C GLN A 95 -28.24 9.76 -21.52
N LYS A 96 -28.56 10.89 -22.22
CA LYS A 96 -29.77 11.04 -23.02
C LYS A 96 -29.42 11.41 -24.47
N GLY A 97 -30.19 10.85 -25.41
CA GLY A 97 -30.06 11.16 -26.83
C GLY A 97 -28.79 10.59 -27.47
N GLN A 98 -28.36 11.19 -28.56
CA GLN A 98 -27.12 10.78 -29.23
C GLN A 98 -25.89 11.18 -28.42
N THR A 99 -24.94 10.25 -28.29
CA THR A 99 -23.68 10.47 -27.57
C THR A 99 -22.53 10.61 -28.56
N THR A 100 -21.72 11.65 -28.38
CA THR A 100 -20.50 11.86 -29.16
C THR A 100 -19.30 11.34 -28.39
N LEU A 101 -18.82 10.15 -28.78
CA LEU A 101 -17.67 9.51 -28.15
C LEU A 101 -16.37 10.12 -28.66
N LYS A 102 -15.41 10.29 -27.75
CA LYS A 102 -14.06 10.73 -28.10
C LYS A 102 -13.07 9.97 -27.23
N HIS A 103 -12.08 9.34 -27.86
CA HIS A 103 -10.98 8.72 -27.13
C HIS A 103 -10.15 9.78 -26.39
N ILE A 104 -9.56 9.37 -25.29
CA ILE A 104 -8.74 10.22 -24.43
C ILE A 104 -7.28 9.87 -24.72
N VAL A 105 -6.49 10.86 -25.13
CA VAL A 105 -5.12 10.67 -25.55
C VAL A 105 -4.18 11.34 -24.56
N PHE A 106 -3.29 10.55 -23.98
CA PHE A 106 -2.14 11.04 -23.21
C PHE A 106 -1.00 11.31 -24.18
N GLU A 107 -0.52 12.52 -24.22
CA GLU A 107 0.58 12.94 -25.06
C GLU A 107 1.86 13.07 -24.22
N LYS A 108 2.94 12.42 -24.65
CA LYS A 108 4.20 12.38 -23.90
C LYS A 108 4.03 11.94 -22.44
N GLY A 109 3.08 11.04 -22.20
CA GLY A 109 2.78 10.53 -20.87
C GLY A 109 1.91 11.42 -20.00
N HIS A 110 1.39 12.56 -20.49
CA HIS A 110 0.60 13.52 -19.75
C HIS A 110 -0.75 13.82 -20.40
N LEU A 111 -1.73 14.19 -19.58
CA LEU A 111 -3.03 14.66 -20.01
C LEU A 111 -3.46 15.82 -19.14
N TYR A 112 -3.68 16.99 -19.76
CA TYR A 112 -4.28 18.14 -19.12
C TYR A 112 -5.80 18.15 -19.35
N VAL A 113 -6.57 18.28 -18.28
CA VAL A 113 -8.04 18.34 -18.32
C VAL A 113 -8.51 19.60 -17.61
N PRO A 114 -9.04 20.59 -18.35
CA PRO A 114 -9.54 21.82 -17.77
C PRO A 114 -10.80 21.58 -16.92
N LYS A 115 -11.04 22.48 -15.98
CA LYS A 115 -12.18 22.42 -15.03
C LYS A 115 -13.54 22.36 -15.69
N GLU A 116 -13.69 22.92 -16.89
CA GLU A 116 -14.93 22.91 -17.68
C GLU A 116 -15.31 21.49 -18.15
N LYS A 117 -14.31 20.59 -18.26
CA LYS A 117 -14.53 19.19 -18.65
C LYS A 117 -14.71 18.29 -17.44
N ARG A 118 -15.63 18.66 -16.55
CA ARG A 118 -15.95 17.89 -15.34
C ARG A 118 -16.24 16.42 -15.64
N ASN A 119 -17.03 16.15 -16.69
CA ASN A 119 -17.36 14.79 -17.08
C ASN A 119 -16.12 13.94 -17.42
N LEU A 120 -15.12 14.54 -18.07
CA LEU A 120 -13.85 13.84 -18.34
C LEU A 120 -13.06 13.60 -17.06
N GLN A 121 -12.98 14.58 -16.17
CA GLN A 121 -12.32 14.43 -14.88
C GLN A 121 -12.99 13.32 -14.05
N GLU A 122 -14.32 13.29 -14.00
CA GLU A 122 -15.08 12.27 -13.29
C GLU A 122 -14.89 10.87 -13.90
N PHE A 123 -14.86 10.77 -15.23
CA PHE A 123 -14.57 9.52 -15.93
C PHE A 123 -13.20 8.96 -15.58
N LEU A 124 -12.18 9.82 -15.56
CA LEU A 124 -10.81 9.41 -15.21
C LEU A 124 -10.69 8.99 -13.74
N ASP A 125 -11.34 9.72 -12.82
CA ASP A 125 -11.30 9.39 -11.39
C ASP A 125 -11.99 8.04 -11.09
N LYS A 126 -13.06 7.70 -11.79
CA LYS A 126 -13.82 6.44 -11.61
C LYS A 126 -13.32 5.29 -12.49
N HIS A 127 -12.39 5.55 -13.41
CA HIS A 127 -11.92 4.54 -14.35
C HIS A 127 -11.12 3.45 -13.62
N PRO A 128 -11.31 2.14 -13.91
CA PRO A 128 -10.56 1.05 -13.27
C PRO A 128 -9.03 1.14 -13.41
N HIS A 129 -8.54 1.84 -14.44
CA HIS A 129 -7.11 2.07 -14.64
C HIS A 129 -6.57 3.28 -13.85
N SER A 130 -7.43 4.01 -13.13
CA SER A 130 -7.01 5.07 -12.21
C SER A 130 -6.12 4.48 -11.12
N ASN A 131 -4.99 5.14 -10.84
CA ASN A 131 -3.93 4.70 -9.93
C ASN A 131 -3.20 3.39 -10.32
N VAL A 132 -3.51 2.78 -11.46
CA VAL A 132 -2.84 1.60 -12.00
C VAL A 132 -2.03 1.94 -13.25
N VAL A 133 -2.69 2.54 -14.25
CA VAL A 133 -2.08 2.92 -15.53
C VAL A 133 -1.77 4.42 -15.57
N PHE A 134 -2.64 5.23 -14.98
CA PHE A 134 -2.45 6.67 -14.87
C PHE A 134 -2.84 7.16 -13.48
N LYS A 135 -2.26 8.26 -13.05
CA LYS A 135 -2.53 8.94 -11.78
C LYS A 135 -2.91 10.40 -12.01
N LYS A 136 -3.75 10.93 -11.13
CA LYS A 136 -3.96 12.38 -11.02
C LYS A 136 -2.78 13.00 -10.31
N PHE A 137 -2.21 14.06 -10.87
CA PHE A 137 -1.15 14.83 -10.22
C PHE A 137 -1.74 15.65 -9.08
N ASP A 138 -1.31 15.37 -7.87
CA ASP A 138 -1.63 16.14 -6.68
C ASP A 138 -0.31 16.50 -5.98
N PRO A 139 0.08 17.80 -5.99
CA PRO A 139 1.36 18.20 -5.41
C PRO A 139 1.51 17.89 -3.91
N VAL A 140 0.38 17.85 -3.17
CA VAL A 140 0.39 17.57 -1.73
C VAL A 140 0.66 16.09 -1.50
N VAL A 141 -0.06 15.22 -2.18
CA VAL A 141 0.12 13.76 -2.08
C VAL A 141 1.52 13.34 -2.55
N GLU A 142 2.00 13.93 -3.65
CA GLU A 142 3.37 13.66 -4.13
C GLU A 142 4.45 14.09 -3.12
N ALA A 143 4.22 15.22 -2.43
CA ALA A 143 5.14 15.69 -1.40
C ALA A 143 5.10 14.79 -0.14
N GLU A 144 3.92 14.31 0.25
CA GLU A 144 3.75 13.35 1.35
C GLU A 144 4.43 12.01 1.03
N ASP A 145 4.19 11.44 -0.17
CA ASP A 145 4.83 10.19 -0.61
C ASP A 145 6.38 10.33 -0.61
N GLN A 146 6.90 11.47 -1.09
CA GLN A 146 8.34 11.74 -1.08
C GLN A 146 8.90 11.90 0.33
N PHE A 147 8.14 12.53 1.23
CA PHE A 147 8.54 12.70 2.62
C PHE A 147 8.61 11.35 3.34
N ASP A 148 7.62 10.49 3.17
CA ASP A 148 7.60 9.13 3.73
C ASP A 148 8.81 8.30 3.26
N MET A 149 9.16 8.41 1.96
CA MET A 149 10.35 7.74 1.44
C MET A 149 11.65 8.28 2.05
N LEU A 150 11.75 9.59 2.26
CA LEU A 150 12.91 10.21 2.90
C LEU A 150 13.00 9.83 4.39
N GLU A 151 11.89 9.70 5.10
CA GLU A 151 11.88 9.22 6.49
C GLU A 151 12.45 7.81 6.59
N ILE A 152 12.01 6.88 5.72
CA ILE A 152 12.53 5.52 5.66
C ILE A 152 14.04 5.51 5.33
N GLU A 153 14.49 6.35 4.41
CA GLU A 153 15.92 6.47 4.09
C GLU A 153 16.74 6.98 5.29
N ILE A 154 16.25 7.99 6.00
CA ILE A 154 16.89 8.53 7.19
C ILE A 154 16.94 7.47 8.31
N GLU A 155 15.85 6.74 8.53
CA GLU A 155 15.79 5.67 9.53
C GLU A 155 16.82 4.58 9.21
N ALA A 156 16.84 4.07 7.97
CA ALA A 156 17.81 3.08 7.54
C ALA A 156 19.25 3.55 7.70
N MET A 157 19.54 4.80 7.36
CA MET A 157 20.87 5.39 7.50
C MET A 157 21.30 5.51 8.96
N ASN A 158 20.39 5.93 9.85
CA ASN A 158 20.66 6.02 11.28
C ASN A 158 20.92 4.64 11.88
N MET A 159 20.08 3.65 11.56
CA MET A 159 20.30 2.27 11.99
C MET A 159 21.66 1.73 11.52
N ALA A 160 22.01 1.97 10.26
CA ALA A 160 23.29 1.55 9.71
C ALA A 160 24.50 2.22 10.37
N TYR A 161 24.35 3.49 10.75
CA TYR A 161 25.41 4.25 11.41
C TYR A 161 25.67 3.78 12.83
N GLU A 162 24.63 3.45 13.59
CA GLU A 162 24.70 3.01 14.98
C GLU A 162 25.02 1.51 15.13
N MET A 163 24.83 0.74 14.05
CA MET A 163 24.99 -0.72 14.07
C MET A 163 26.40 -1.17 14.39
N ASP A 164 26.53 -2.23 15.17
CA ASP A 164 27.82 -2.87 15.43
C ASP A 164 28.35 -3.62 14.20
N ILE A 165 29.64 -3.99 14.24
CA ILE A 165 30.32 -4.60 13.09
C ILE A 165 29.83 -6.02 12.81
N ASP A 166 29.48 -6.78 13.83
CA ASP A 166 29.01 -8.17 13.67
C ASP A 166 27.64 -8.19 12.99
N HIS A 167 26.76 -7.25 13.35
CA HIS A 167 25.49 -7.03 12.67
C HIS A 167 25.67 -6.56 11.23
N ALA A 168 26.56 -5.58 11.02
CA ALA A 168 26.88 -5.07 9.70
C ALA A 168 27.36 -6.19 8.76
N GLU A 169 28.23 -7.07 9.27
CA GLU A 169 28.70 -8.23 8.54
C GLU A 169 27.55 -9.20 8.19
N ALA A 170 26.63 -9.45 9.14
CA ALA A 170 25.50 -10.33 8.93
C ALA A 170 24.59 -9.85 7.77
N ILE A 171 24.28 -8.57 7.75
CA ILE A 171 23.44 -7.95 6.70
C ILE A 171 24.17 -7.96 5.36
N LEU A 172 25.42 -7.51 5.31
CA LEU A 172 26.18 -7.46 4.08
C LEU A 172 26.45 -8.85 3.50
N ARG A 173 26.54 -9.90 4.35
CA ARG A 173 26.69 -11.26 3.87
C ARG A 173 25.47 -11.76 3.07
N VAL A 174 24.29 -11.25 3.36
CA VAL A 174 23.09 -11.54 2.56
C VAL A 174 23.23 -10.93 1.15
N GLU A 175 23.80 -9.73 1.06
CA GLU A 175 23.93 -8.98 -0.21
C GLU A 175 25.18 -9.44 -1.02
N VAL A 176 26.32 -9.57 -0.39
CA VAL A 176 27.63 -9.76 -1.05
C VAL A 176 28.16 -11.19 -0.90
N GLY A 177 27.61 -11.97 0.01
CA GLY A 177 28.06 -13.35 0.26
C GLY A 177 29.34 -13.45 1.08
N SER A 178 30.14 -14.51 0.86
CA SER A 178 31.33 -14.85 1.65
C SER A 178 32.50 -13.86 1.53
N SER A 179 32.50 -13.00 0.52
CA SER A 179 33.54 -11.98 0.34
C SER A 179 33.56 -10.92 1.45
N VAL A 180 32.51 -10.83 2.23
CA VAL A 180 32.39 -9.94 3.40
C VAL A 180 33.50 -10.19 4.44
N SER A 181 33.90 -11.44 4.67
CA SER A 181 34.93 -11.79 5.64
C SER A 181 36.32 -11.22 5.31
N SER A 182 36.55 -10.78 4.08
CA SER A 182 37.80 -10.15 3.65
C SER A 182 37.82 -8.62 3.79
N LEU A 183 36.69 -8.01 4.14
CA LEU A 183 36.54 -6.56 4.24
C LEU A 183 37.04 -6.05 5.61
N SER A 184 37.69 -4.90 5.58
CA SER A 184 38.05 -4.19 6.80
C SER A 184 36.79 -3.56 7.44
N SER A 185 36.85 -3.25 8.74
CA SER A 185 35.74 -2.60 9.46
C SER A 185 35.29 -1.28 8.83
N LYS A 186 36.22 -0.55 8.20
CA LYS A 186 35.88 0.70 7.49
C LYS A 186 35.13 0.45 6.19
N GLU A 187 35.53 -0.59 5.47
CA GLU A 187 34.86 -1.02 4.24
C GLU A 187 33.47 -1.56 4.55
N LEU A 188 33.34 -2.39 5.59
CA LEU A 188 32.02 -2.87 6.06
C LEU A 188 31.08 -1.72 6.39
N ARG A 189 31.53 -0.72 7.15
CA ARG A 189 30.69 0.45 7.46
C ARG A 189 30.30 1.27 6.22
N ARG A 190 31.25 1.49 5.32
CA ARG A 190 30.97 2.18 4.04
C ARG A 190 29.90 1.43 3.25
N ASP A 191 30.11 0.14 3.04
CA ASP A 191 29.24 -0.69 2.21
C ASP A 191 27.86 -0.86 2.84
N LEU A 192 27.77 -0.95 4.16
CA LEU A 192 26.51 -0.97 4.90
C LEU A 192 25.72 0.31 4.70
N LEU A 193 26.36 1.49 4.82
CA LEU A 193 25.70 2.77 4.61
C LEU A 193 25.25 2.95 3.15
N LEU A 194 26.05 2.49 2.18
CA LEU A 194 25.67 2.50 0.78
C LEU A 194 24.48 1.58 0.49
N PHE A 195 24.43 0.41 1.13
CA PHE A 195 23.32 -0.51 1.01
C PHE A 195 22.04 0.05 1.64
N ALA A 196 22.11 0.60 2.85
CA ALA A 196 20.99 1.25 3.52
C ALA A 196 20.41 2.41 2.69
N LYS A 197 21.27 3.21 2.09
CA LYS A 197 20.85 4.31 1.19
C LYS A 197 20.19 3.82 -0.08
N LYS A 198 20.71 2.76 -0.68
CA LYS A 198 20.22 2.23 -1.97
C LYS A 198 18.90 1.49 -1.83
N ASN A 199 18.74 0.72 -0.75
CA ASN A 199 17.59 -0.14 -0.49
C ASN A 199 17.12 -0.01 0.96
N PRO A 200 16.57 1.14 1.37
CA PRO A 200 16.31 1.44 2.78
C PRO A 200 15.30 0.46 3.42
N SER A 201 14.20 0.15 2.76
CA SER A 201 13.20 -0.79 3.29
C SER A 201 13.77 -2.20 3.48
N LEU A 202 14.49 -2.72 2.46
CA LEU A 202 15.12 -4.03 2.56
C LEU A 202 16.18 -4.06 3.67
N PHE A 203 16.93 -2.97 3.84
CA PHE A 203 17.92 -2.85 4.90
C PHE A 203 17.26 -2.96 6.29
N ILE A 204 16.16 -2.24 6.53
CA ILE A 204 15.44 -2.28 7.80
C ILE A 204 14.91 -3.69 8.08
N ASP A 205 14.28 -4.33 7.08
CA ASP A 205 13.79 -5.70 7.19
C ASP A 205 14.89 -6.69 7.61
N LEU A 206 16.07 -6.57 7.00
CA LEU A 206 17.22 -7.42 7.32
C LEU A 206 17.84 -7.09 8.68
N ALA A 207 17.83 -5.81 9.09
CA ALA A 207 18.36 -5.36 10.37
C ALA A 207 17.52 -5.85 11.55
N GLU A 208 16.22 -5.99 11.37
CA GLU A 208 15.27 -6.48 12.37
C GLU A 208 15.13 -8.00 12.37
N ASP A 209 15.62 -8.69 11.34
CA ASP A 209 15.51 -10.16 11.25
C ASP A 209 16.58 -10.87 12.07
N GLU A 210 16.19 -11.41 13.22
CA GLU A 210 17.06 -12.24 14.08
C GLU A 210 17.69 -13.44 13.34
N ASN A 211 17.03 -13.98 12.32
CA ASN A 211 17.55 -15.12 11.57
C ASN A 211 18.78 -14.75 10.76
N VAL A 212 18.88 -13.51 10.29
CA VAL A 212 20.07 -13.01 9.58
C VAL A 212 21.28 -13.07 10.49
N GLN A 213 21.14 -12.65 11.74
CA GLN A 213 22.21 -12.67 12.73
C GLN A 213 22.61 -14.09 13.12
N LEU A 214 21.63 -14.94 13.44
CA LEU A 214 21.87 -16.33 13.80
C LEU A 214 22.51 -17.11 12.66
N ARG A 215 22.10 -16.86 11.43
CA ARG A 215 22.69 -17.46 10.24
C ARG A 215 24.13 -17.03 10.04
N ASN A 216 24.46 -15.74 10.19
CA ASN A 216 25.83 -15.24 10.11
C ASN A 216 26.71 -15.84 11.22
N PHE A 217 26.19 -15.95 12.44
CA PHE A 217 26.87 -16.58 13.55
C PHE A 217 27.24 -18.03 13.23
N ALA A 218 26.34 -18.82 12.65
CA ALA A 218 26.59 -20.18 12.21
C ALA A 218 27.67 -20.26 11.11
N ILE A 219 27.63 -19.33 10.14
CA ILE A 219 28.64 -19.27 9.07
C ILE A 219 30.02 -18.95 9.65
N ARG A 220 30.13 -17.96 10.53
CA ARG A 220 31.37 -17.61 11.20
C ARG A 220 31.93 -18.78 12.04
N ALA A 221 31.06 -19.48 12.76
CA ALA A 221 31.47 -20.66 13.51
C ALA A 221 32.06 -21.78 12.62
N ALA A 222 31.55 -21.91 11.40
CA ALA A 222 32.11 -22.85 10.41
C ALA A 222 33.42 -22.33 9.80
N GLU A 223 33.53 -21.05 9.48
CA GLU A 223 34.73 -20.39 8.95
C GLU A 223 35.89 -20.49 9.96
N GLU A 224 35.62 -20.29 11.25
CA GLU A 224 36.57 -20.43 12.34
C GLU A 224 36.83 -21.90 12.77
N LYS A 225 36.24 -22.85 12.06
CA LYS A 225 36.40 -24.29 12.30
C LYS A 225 36.02 -24.72 13.73
N ILE A 226 35.04 -24.05 14.32
CA ILE A 226 34.41 -24.44 15.58
C ILE A 226 33.41 -25.57 15.32
N ILE A 227 32.62 -25.42 14.26
CA ILE A 227 31.69 -26.43 13.74
C ILE A 227 32.09 -26.81 12.32
N ALA A 228 31.63 -27.95 11.85
CA ALA A 228 31.86 -28.43 10.50
C ALA A 228 30.52 -28.90 9.89
N LEU A 229 30.28 -28.50 8.64
CA LEU A 229 29.19 -29.03 7.84
C LEU A 229 29.69 -30.29 7.12
N SER A 230 28.90 -31.35 7.16
CA SER A 230 29.22 -32.60 6.44
C SER A 230 29.28 -32.37 4.92
N PRO A 231 30.09 -33.14 4.16
CA PRO A 231 30.23 -32.98 2.71
C PRO A 231 28.94 -33.14 1.92
N ASP A 232 27.97 -33.88 2.48
CA ASP A 232 26.64 -34.08 1.93
C ASP A 232 25.63 -33.00 2.30
N ASN A 233 26.08 -31.96 3.06
CA ASN A 233 25.25 -30.86 3.60
C ASN A 233 24.09 -31.32 4.50
N ARG A 234 24.19 -32.50 5.11
CA ARG A 234 23.09 -33.13 5.86
C ARG A 234 23.22 -33.04 7.38
N SER A 235 24.36 -32.65 7.89
CA SER A 235 24.57 -32.56 9.34
C SER A 235 25.68 -31.60 9.72
N PHE A 236 25.51 -30.98 10.88
CA PHE A 236 26.58 -30.23 11.55
C PHE A 236 27.20 -31.05 12.66
N THR A 237 28.50 -30.93 12.81
CA THR A 237 29.30 -31.57 13.85
C THR A 237 30.23 -30.57 14.51
N TRP A 238 30.70 -30.86 15.75
CA TRP A 238 31.84 -30.16 16.32
C TRP A 238 33.09 -30.49 15.50
N ALA A 239 33.82 -29.47 15.07
CA ALA A 239 35.07 -29.70 14.31
C ALA A 239 36.17 -30.36 15.13
N SER A 240 36.16 -30.23 16.48
CA SER A 240 37.18 -30.77 17.38
C SER A 240 37.11 -32.29 17.60
N ASN A 241 35.89 -32.86 17.54
CA ASN A 241 35.69 -34.28 17.91
C ASN A 241 34.68 -35.01 17.01
N ASN A 242 34.19 -34.33 15.94
CA ASN A 242 33.20 -34.85 15.00
C ASN A 242 31.87 -35.30 15.66
N ARG A 243 31.62 -34.88 16.90
CA ARG A 243 30.33 -35.15 17.56
C ARG A 243 29.23 -34.41 16.86
N LYS A 244 28.18 -35.12 16.48
CA LYS A 244 27.02 -34.57 15.79
C LYS A 244 26.26 -33.58 16.65
N LEU A 245 25.88 -32.45 16.06
CA LEU A 245 25.07 -31.40 16.66
C LEU A 245 23.63 -31.50 16.20
N MET A 246 23.38 -31.43 14.89
CA MET A 246 22.05 -31.48 14.32
C MET A 246 22.04 -32.10 12.93
N ASN A 247 20.86 -32.53 12.49
CA ASN A 247 20.59 -32.88 11.10
C ASN A 247 19.97 -31.67 10.36
N VAL A 248 20.40 -31.51 9.14
CA VAL A 248 19.77 -30.49 8.23
C VAL A 248 18.57 -31.16 7.57
N PRO A 249 17.37 -30.56 7.64
CA PRO A 249 16.20 -31.03 6.92
C PRO A 249 16.42 -31.11 5.42
N PHE A 250 15.62 -31.95 4.74
CA PHE A 250 15.70 -32.06 3.29
C PHE A 250 15.24 -30.76 2.65
N ASP A 251 15.93 -30.33 1.60
CA ASP A 251 15.66 -29.09 0.84
C ASP A 251 15.80 -27.76 1.60
N GLU A 252 16.38 -27.76 2.81
CA GLU A 252 16.71 -26.52 3.52
C GLU A 252 18.16 -26.12 3.34
N ASN A 253 18.40 -24.78 3.35
CA ASN A 253 19.75 -24.26 3.44
C ASN A 253 20.35 -24.61 4.82
N PRO A 254 21.54 -25.24 4.89
CA PRO A 254 22.11 -25.71 6.15
C PRO A 254 22.22 -24.63 7.22
N TYR A 255 22.68 -23.44 6.86
CA TYR A 255 22.86 -22.35 7.82
C TYR A 255 21.54 -21.72 8.27
N SER A 256 20.50 -21.76 7.42
CA SER A 256 19.16 -21.35 7.81
C SER A 256 18.53 -22.35 8.78
N ALA A 257 18.73 -23.65 8.54
CA ALA A 257 18.31 -24.71 9.46
C ALA A 257 19.04 -24.60 10.81
N MET A 258 20.35 -24.30 10.81
CA MET A 258 21.13 -24.07 12.02
C MET A 258 20.62 -22.84 12.79
N ALA A 259 20.28 -21.75 12.11
CA ALA A 259 19.71 -20.56 12.73
C ALA A 259 18.36 -20.86 13.41
N ALA A 260 17.50 -21.63 12.77
CA ALA A 260 16.23 -22.08 13.35
C ALA A 260 16.46 -23.01 14.56
N TRP A 261 17.45 -23.90 14.46
CA TRP A 261 17.77 -24.80 15.55
C TRP A 261 18.34 -24.09 16.78
N PHE A 262 19.12 -23.02 16.61
CA PHE A 262 19.61 -22.20 17.74
C PHE A 262 18.48 -21.59 18.59
N LYS A 263 17.27 -21.51 18.09
CA LYS A 263 16.10 -21.06 18.85
C LYS A 263 15.49 -22.16 19.75
N THR A 264 15.90 -23.40 19.59
CA THR A 264 15.50 -24.51 20.47
C THR A 264 16.37 -24.57 21.72
N ASP A 265 15.88 -25.25 22.78
CA ASP A 265 16.65 -25.39 24.04
C ASP A 265 18.02 -26.04 23.83
N GLU A 266 18.09 -27.12 23.04
CA GLU A 266 19.35 -27.81 22.70
C GLU A 266 20.26 -26.90 21.88
N GLY A 267 19.70 -26.20 20.88
CA GLY A 267 20.45 -25.30 20.02
C GLY A 267 21.00 -24.09 20.78
N LEU A 268 20.26 -23.59 21.76
CA LEU A 268 20.70 -22.46 22.59
C LEU A 268 21.90 -22.80 23.45
N GLU A 269 22.01 -24.05 23.97
CA GLU A 269 23.18 -24.51 24.72
C GLU A 269 24.43 -24.57 23.83
N VAL A 270 24.24 -25.02 22.59
CA VAL A 270 25.33 -25.08 21.61
C VAL A 270 25.71 -23.65 21.17
N TYR A 271 24.78 -22.78 20.94
CA TYR A 271 25.02 -21.38 20.64
C TYR A 271 25.92 -20.72 21.69
N ARG A 272 25.56 -20.84 22.98
CA ARG A 272 26.38 -20.34 24.10
C ARG A 272 27.78 -20.98 24.17
N SER A 273 27.89 -22.25 23.79
CA SER A 273 29.15 -22.96 23.75
C SER A 273 30.06 -22.48 22.62
N ILE A 274 29.48 -22.16 21.46
CA ILE A 274 30.18 -21.57 20.32
C ILE A 274 30.61 -20.13 20.65
N GLU A 275 29.71 -19.31 21.22
CA GLU A 275 30.00 -17.94 21.61
C GLU A 275 31.21 -17.81 22.53
N LYS A 276 31.36 -18.74 23.49
CA LYS A 276 32.54 -18.81 24.37
C LYS A 276 33.84 -19.16 23.65
N LYS A 277 33.77 -19.73 22.45
CA LYS A 277 34.93 -20.11 21.64
C LYS A 277 35.34 -19.04 20.64
N PHE A 278 34.44 -18.10 20.33
CA PHE A 278 34.83 -16.89 19.64
C PHE A 278 35.65 -16.02 20.58
N LYS A 279 36.90 -15.89 20.29
CA LYS A 279 37.85 -15.06 21.06
C LYS A 279 38.44 -13.99 20.17
#